data_f97d00a166082a6757ab128598575a51
#
_entry.id   f97d00a166082a6757ab128598575a51
#
_cell.length_a   1.000
_cell.length_b   1.000
_cell.length_c   1.000
_cell.angle_alpha   90.00
_cell.angle_beta   90.00
_cell.angle_gamma   90.00
#
_symmetry.space_group_name_H-M   'P 1'
#
loop_
_entity.id
_entity.type
_entity.pdbx_description
1 polymer ?
#
loop_
_entity_poly.entity_id
_entity_poly.type
_entity_poly.pdbx_seq_one_letter_code
_entity_poly.pdbx_strand_id
1 'polypeptide(L)'
;MVLSVFLEAFKGVVMRLGFFDLVRGTLVAASLFVAFGEARADEPPAGFTALFNGKDLAGWRGGETFDHRKLLAMSADERKEQIRKWTAADQKNSMLEVSEATKKPHWYVENGELVNDGFGAYATTEKDYGDFELLVDYRTVPKADSGIYLRGVPQVQIWDSSLPDPQNLGLAKGSGGLWNNSPGAPGKDPLVKADKPLGEWNRFRIVMRGDKVTVTLNDQKVVDDARMENYYDRAVPVPEKGPIQLQTHGGEIRWRNIFIRELPAAAK
;
A
#
# COMPACT_ATOMS: atom_id res chain seq x y z
N MET A 1 23.64 30.59 -18.21
CA MET A 1 23.21 31.86 -18.79
C MET A 1 21.67 31.95 -18.69
N VAL A 2 21.11 31.94 -17.48
CA VAL A 2 19.71 32.25 -17.14
C VAL A 2 19.68 32.64 -15.64
N LEU A 3 20.30 33.72 -15.28
CA LEU A 3 20.20 34.28 -13.91
C LEU A 3 20.34 35.81 -13.95
N SER A 4 19.63 36.45 -14.88
CA SER A 4 19.81 37.93 -15.09
C SER A 4 18.52 38.63 -15.56
N VAL A 5 17.32 38.21 -15.10
CA VAL A 5 16.06 38.89 -15.52
C VAL A 5 15.13 39.27 -14.36
N PHE A 6 15.53 39.16 -13.11
CA PHE A 6 14.63 39.51 -11.97
C PHE A 6 15.17 40.64 -11.08
N LEU A 7 15.89 41.66 -11.65
CA LEU A 7 16.36 42.79 -10.84
C LEU A 7 16.09 44.17 -11.44
N GLU A 8 15.04 44.38 -12.21
CA GLU A 8 14.70 45.72 -12.77
C GLU A 8 13.25 46.19 -12.57
N ALA A 9 12.56 45.76 -11.53
CA ALA A 9 11.18 46.21 -11.27
C ALA A 9 10.97 46.96 -9.95
N PHE A 10 11.99 47.58 -9.36
CA PHE A 10 11.83 48.44 -8.17
C PHE A 10 12.70 49.68 -8.22
N LYS A 11 12.53 50.51 -9.25
CA LYS A 11 12.97 51.90 -9.23
C LYS A 11 11.78 52.81 -9.56
N GLY A 12 11.29 53.47 -8.53
CA GLY A 12 10.44 54.62 -8.76
C GLY A 12 9.21 54.73 -7.88
N VAL A 13 9.35 54.95 -6.59
CA VAL A 13 8.46 55.85 -5.84
C VAL A 13 9.23 56.41 -4.64
N VAL A 14 9.88 57.55 -4.83
CA VAL A 14 10.32 58.37 -3.70
C VAL A 14 9.18 59.35 -3.40
N MET A 15 8.41 59.08 -2.36
CA MET A 15 7.51 60.09 -1.76
C MET A 15 8.15 60.65 -0.51
N ARG A 16 8.35 61.97 -0.54
CA ARG A 16 8.71 62.79 0.63
C ARG A 16 7.63 62.67 1.69
N LEU A 17 8.01 62.24 2.88
CA LEU A 17 7.23 62.40 4.09
C LEU A 17 8.04 63.16 5.11
N GLY A 18 7.44 64.26 5.60
CA GLY A 18 8.00 65.23 6.53
C GLY A 18 8.17 64.62 7.94
N PHE A 19 9.10 65.26 8.65
CA PHE A 19 9.31 65.09 10.08
C PHE A 19 8.02 65.37 10.84
N PHE A 20 7.54 64.46 11.66
CA PHE A 20 7.09 64.63 13.05
C PHE A 20 6.47 63.35 13.59
N ASP A 21 6.76 63.12 14.89
CA ASP A 21 6.17 62.17 15.84
C ASP A 21 6.80 60.77 16.00
N LEU A 22 7.61 60.77 17.03
CA LEU A 22 8.15 59.63 17.75
C LEU A 22 7.03 58.91 18.52
N VAL A 23 6.39 57.92 17.94
CA VAL A 23 5.53 56.99 18.68
C VAL A 23 6.22 55.63 18.73
N ARG A 24 6.56 55.20 19.95
CA ARG A 24 7.07 53.86 20.25
C ARG A 24 6.02 52.82 19.83
N GLY A 25 6.13 52.28 18.66
CA GLY A 25 5.38 51.16 18.20
C GLY A 25 6.19 49.86 18.45
N THR A 26 5.76 49.06 19.41
CA THR A 26 6.29 47.74 19.65
C THR A 26 5.95 46.87 18.42
N LEU A 27 6.94 46.52 17.61
CA LEU A 27 6.79 45.54 16.53
C LEU A 27 6.58 44.16 17.20
N VAL A 28 5.35 43.72 17.27
CA VAL A 28 5.02 42.32 17.56
C VAL A 28 5.28 41.55 16.26
N ALA A 29 6.44 40.94 16.15
CA ALA A 29 6.71 39.93 15.12
C ALA A 29 5.82 38.72 15.38
N ALA A 30 4.68 38.63 14.72
CA ALA A 30 3.87 37.41 14.70
C ALA A 30 4.63 36.35 13.90
N SER A 31 5.40 35.52 14.59
CA SER A 31 5.96 34.31 14.00
C SER A 31 4.82 33.36 13.67
N LEU A 32 4.45 33.26 12.39
CA LEU A 32 3.61 32.18 11.90
C LEU A 32 4.38 30.88 12.08
N PHE A 33 4.15 30.17 13.17
CA PHE A 33 4.49 28.77 13.31
C PHE A 33 3.55 28.01 12.38
N VAL A 34 3.98 27.72 11.17
CA VAL A 34 3.37 26.65 10.37
C VAL A 34 3.72 25.35 11.10
N ALA A 35 2.81 24.89 11.93
CA ALA A 35 2.90 23.54 12.47
C ALA A 35 2.76 22.59 11.28
N PHE A 36 3.88 22.05 10.82
CA PHE A 36 3.85 20.82 10.01
C PHE A 36 3.27 19.74 10.94
N GLY A 37 1.95 19.53 10.86
CA GLY A 37 1.32 18.40 11.50
C GLY A 37 1.98 17.15 10.94
N GLU A 38 2.61 16.35 11.80
CA GLU A 38 3.02 15.00 11.44
C GLU A 38 1.81 14.34 10.80
N ALA A 39 1.98 13.76 9.61
CA ALA A 39 0.93 13.00 8.94
C ALA A 39 0.63 11.79 9.82
N ARG A 40 -0.37 11.94 10.68
CA ARG A 40 -0.80 10.88 11.59
C ARG A 40 -1.62 9.89 10.79
N ALA A 41 -1.34 8.60 10.94
CA ALA A 41 -2.24 7.57 10.44
C ALA A 41 -3.66 7.82 11.01
N ASP A 42 -4.68 7.66 10.18
CA ASP A 42 -6.06 7.80 10.61
C ASP A 42 -6.37 6.79 11.74
N GLU A 43 -7.29 7.15 12.63
CA GLU A 43 -7.78 6.19 13.62
C GLU A 43 -8.60 5.10 12.90
N PRO A 44 -8.46 3.82 13.31
CA PRO A 44 -9.28 2.76 12.73
C PRO A 44 -10.78 3.06 12.89
N PRO A 45 -11.60 2.84 11.86
CA PRO A 45 -13.05 2.95 12.00
C PRO A 45 -13.59 1.99 13.07
N ALA A 46 -14.77 2.28 13.62
CA ALA A 46 -15.39 1.45 14.64
C ALA A 46 -15.47 -0.03 14.20
N GLY A 47 -14.98 -0.94 15.04
CA GLY A 47 -14.93 -2.38 14.79
C GLY A 47 -13.75 -2.84 13.93
N PHE A 48 -12.86 -1.95 13.49
CA PHE A 48 -11.61 -2.30 12.82
C PHE A 48 -10.41 -2.23 13.77
N THR A 49 -9.39 -3.00 13.45
CA THR A 49 -8.07 -2.99 14.10
C THR A 49 -7.03 -2.55 13.07
N ALA A 50 -6.09 -1.70 13.47
CA ALA A 50 -4.98 -1.32 12.61
C ALA A 50 -4.01 -2.51 12.45
N LEU A 51 -3.70 -2.87 11.20
CA LEU A 51 -2.61 -3.79 10.85
C LEU A 51 -1.27 -3.07 10.79
N PHE A 52 -1.28 -1.78 10.51
CA PHE A 52 -0.11 -0.93 10.51
C PHE A 52 -0.31 0.24 11.47
N ASN A 53 0.64 0.44 12.37
CA ASN A 53 0.55 1.42 13.45
C ASN A 53 1.10 2.82 13.08
N GLY A 54 1.57 3.01 11.83
CA GLY A 54 2.17 4.26 11.36
C GLY A 54 3.58 4.54 11.87
N LYS A 55 4.23 3.62 12.60
CA LYS A 55 5.51 3.86 13.29
C LYS A 55 6.58 2.84 12.92
N ASP A 56 6.24 1.57 12.88
CA ASP A 56 7.15 0.46 12.66
C ASP A 56 6.46 -0.74 11.99
N LEU A 57 7.20 -1.82 11.82
CA LEU A 57 6.75 -3.05 11.19
C LEU A 57 6.24 -4.10 12.20
N ALA A 58 5.87 -3.69 13.42
CA ALA A 58 5.32 -4.63 14.41
C ALA A 58 4.07 -5.35 13.85
N GLY A 59 4.04 -6.67 13.98
CA GLY A 59 2.98 -7.53 13.42
C GLY A 59 3.19 -7.90 11.94
N TRP A 60 4.30 -7.49 11.34
CA TRP A 60 4.70 -7.82 9.98
C TRP A 60 6.01 -8.59 9.92
N ARG A 61 6.10 -9.52 8.98
CA ARG A 61 7.28 -10.32 8.64
C ARG A 61 7.46 -10.40 7.14
N GLY A 62 8.60 -10.88 6.68
CA GLY A 62 8.82 -11.21 5.28
C GLY A 62 7.99 -12.41 4.82
N GLY A 63 7.72 -12.45 3.51
CA GLY A 63 7.09 -13.54 2.81
C GLY A 63 7.32 -13.44 1.31
N GLU A 64 6.74 -14.35 0.56
CA GLU A 64 6.81 -14.37 -0.91
C GLU A 64 5.58 -15.09 -1.48
N THR A 65 5.51 -15.29 -2.80
CA THR A 65 4.53 -16.18 -3.42
C THR A 65 4.84 -17.64 -3.03
N PHE A 66 4.31 -18.04 -1.91
CA PHE A 66 4.54 -19.37 -1.32
C PHE A 66 3.25 -19.93 -0.74
N ASP A 67 2.94 -21.17 -1.04
CA ASP A 67 1.74 -21.84 -0.50
C ASP A 67 1.81 -21.90 1.04
N HIS A 68 0.98 -21.10 1.70
CA HIS A 68 0.94 -21.00 3.16
C HIS A 68 0.71 -22.36 3.84
N ARG A 69 -0.03 -23.29 3.20
CA ARG A 69 -0.24 -24.65 3.71
C ARG A 69 1.08 -25.41 3.79
N LYS A 70 1.97 -25.24 2.80
CA LYS A 70 3.31 -25.84 2.81
C LYS A 70 4.18 -25.27 3.92
N LEU A 71 4.08 -23.94 4.16
CA LEU A 71 4.78 -23.31 5.28
C LEU A 71 4.30 -23.86 6.63
N LEU A 72 2.98 -24.05 6.80
CA LEU A 72 2.42 -24.62 8.03
C LEU A 72 2.75 -26.09 8.22
N ALA A 73 2.98 -26.84 7.14
CA ALA A 73 3.37 -28.25 7.18
C ALA A 73 4.84 -28.48 7.54
N MET A 74 5.69 -27.44 7.49
CA MET A 74 7.07 -27.51 7.95
C MET A 74 7.13 -27.71 9.46
N SER A 75 8.23 -28.31 9.96
CA SER A 75 8.54 -28.28 11.39
C SER A 75 8.65 -26.85 11.91
N ALA A 76 8.51 -26.64 13.21
CA ALA A 76 8.57 -25.31 13.81
C ALA A 76 9.91 -24.59 13.50
N ASP A 77 11.01 -25.33 13.53
CA ASP A 77 12.35 -24.78 13.28
C ASP A 77 12.56 -24.44 11.80
N GLU A 78 12.15 -25.31 10.87
CA GLU A 78 12.21 -25.02 9.42
C GLU A 78 11.36 -23.82 9.05
N ARG A 79 10.14 -23.74 9.57
CA ARG A 79 9.25 -22.61 9.36
C ARG A 79 9.83 -21.31 9.91
N LYS A 80 10.38 -21.34 11.12
CA LYS A 80 11.04 -20.19 11.74
C LYS A 80 12.22 -19.71 10.90
N GLU A 81 13.05 -20.62 10.42
CA GLU A 81 14.21 -20.28 9.59
C GLU A 81 13.76 -19.76 8.22
N GLN A 82 12.72 -20.32 7.60
CA GLN A 82 12.19 -19.83 6.34
C GLN A 82 11.65 -18.39 6.48
N ILE A 83 10.89 -18.12 7.55
CA ILE A 83 10.39 -16.76 7.87
C ILE A 83 11.57 -15.81 8.13
N ARG A 84 12.59 -16.25 8.84
CA ARG A 84 13.80 -15.47 9.08
C ARG A 84 14.48 -15.06 7.78
N LYS A 85 14.64 -15.99 6.84
CA LYS A 85 15.24 -15.72 5.52
C LYS A 85 14.48 -14.66 4.75
N TRP A 86 13.15 -14.66 4.82
CA TRP A 86 12.33 -13.64 4.17
C TRP A 86 12.35 -12.30 4.89
N THR A 87 12.70 -12.27 6.18
CA THR A 87 12.55 -11.07 7.01
C THR A 87 13.88 -10.35 7.25
N ALA A 88 14.94 -11.08 7.56
CA ALA A 88 16.15 -10.53 8.17
C ALA A 88 17.04 -9.76 7.20
N ALA A 89 17.63 -8.66 7.68
CA ALA A 89 18.48 -7.76 6.89
C ALA A 89 19.80 -8.41 6.36
N ASP A 90 20.20 -9.56 6.91
CA ASP A 90 21.38 -10.30 6.50
C ASP A 90 21.13 -11.28 5.33
N GLN A 91 19.93 -11.28 4.78
CA GLN A 91 19.55 -12.16 3.68
C GLN A 91 19.21 -11.36 2.43
N LYS A 92 19.72 -11.83 1.28
CA LYS A 92 19.40 -11.24 -0.01
C LYS A 92 17.91 -11.35 -0.33
N ASN A 93 17.35 -10.28 -0.86
CA ASN A 93 15.93 -10.14 -1.19
C ASN A 93 14.98 -10.30 0.01
N SER A 94 15.45 -10.12 1.23
CA SER A 94 14.59 -10.11 2.40
C SER A 94 13.86 -8.78 2.57
N MET A 95 12.87 -8.76 3.45
CA MET A 95 12.10 -7.56 3.76
C MET A 95 12.95 -6.40 4.28
N LEU A 96 13.95 -6.72 5.11
CA LEU A 96 14.79 -5.74 5.79
C LEU A 96 16.20 -5.63 5.17
N GLU A 97 16.47 -6.30 4.05
CA GLU A 97 17.70 -6.08 3.29
C GLU A 97 17.81 -4.60 2.91
N VAL A 98 19.02 -4.05 3.07
CA VAL A 98 19.27 -2.64 2.77
C VAL A 98 19.51 -2.46 1.28
N SER A 99 18.66 -1.69 0.64
CA SER A 99 18.80 -1.31 -0.76
C SER A 99 20.06 -0.48 -0.98
N GLU A 100 20.88 -0.88 -1.95
CA GLU A 100 22.07 -0.13 -2.35
C GLU A 100 21.71 1.28 -2.90
N ALA A 101 20.56 1.40 -3.53
CA ALA A 101 20.12 2.66 -4.13
C ALA A 101 19.60 3.66 -3.09
N THR A 102 18.75 3.22 -2.15
CA THR A 102 18.11 4.10 -1.18
C THR A 102 18.83 4.18 0.14
N LYS A 103 19.74 3.23 0.43
CA LYS A 103 20.40 3.03 1.73
C LYS A 103 19.41 2.84 2.90
N LYS A 104 18.19 2.41 2.58
CA LYS A 104 17.13 2.04 3.52
C LYS A 104 16.77 0.56 3.34
N PRO A 105 16.14 -0.09 4.31
CA PRO A 105 15.52 -1.39 4.09
C PRO A 105 14.51 -1.33 2.93
N HIS A 106 14.24 -2.46 2.26
CA HIS A 106 13.21 -2.52 1.22
C HIS A 106 11.83 -2.13 1.74
N TRP A 107 11.56 -2.40 3.02
CA TRP A 107 10.37 -1.92 3.71
C TRP A 107 10.77 -1.01 4.86
N TYR A 108 10.24 0.19 4.90
CA TYR A 108 10.50 1.17 5.95
C TYR A 108 9.26 2.05 6.19
N VAL A 109 9.30 2.81 7.29
CA VAL A 109 8.26 3.79 7.61
C VAL A 109 8.80 5.19 7.40
N GLU A 110 8.02 6.01 6.70
CA GLU A 110 8.33 7.42 6.45
C GLU A 110 7.06 8.26 6.54
N ASN A 111 7.06 9.27 7.42
CA ASN A 111 5.91 10.18 7.63
C ASN A 111 4.57 9.44 7.93
N GLY A 112 4.62 8.35 8.69
CA GLY A 112 3.43 7.56 8.99
C GLY A 112 2.95 6.64 7.87
N GLU A 113 3.67 6.58 6.75
CA GLU A 113 3.40 5.71 5.61
C GLU A 113 4.34 4.50 5.65
N LEU A 114 3.83 3.32 5.35
CA LEU A 114 4.63 2.13 5.09
C LEU A 114 5.07 2.16 3.62
N VAL A 115 6.37 2.12 3.39
CA VAL A 115 6.97 2.29 2.06
C VAL A 115 7.69 1.02 1.65
N ASN A 116 7.48 0.59 0.41
CA ASN A 116 8.29 -0.40 -0.28
C ASN A 116 8.95 0.22 -1.52
N ASP A 117 10.22 -0.03 -1.71
CA ASP A 117 11.00 0.48 -2.85
C ASP A 117 10.84 -0.36 -4.15
N GLY A 118 9.95 -1.33 -4.14
CA GLY A 118 9.69 -2.25 -5.26
C GLY A 118 10.48 -3.55 -5.20
N PHE A 119 11.30 -3.76 -4.18
CA PHE A 119 12.16 -4.94 -4.01
C PHE A 119 11.97 -5.61 -2.65
N GLY A 120 12.69 -6.70 -2.46
CA GLY A 120 12.67 -7.48 -1.23
C GLY A 120 11.48 -8.41 -1.09
N ALA A 121 11.37 -9.06 0.05
CA ALA A 121 10.26 -9.96 0.36
C ALA A 121 8.96 -9.19 0.61
N TYR A 122 7.82 -9.85 0.44
CA TYR A 122 6.50 -9.25 0.70
C TYR A 122 6.30 -8.95 2.19
N ALA A 123 5.69 -7.81 2.51
CA ALA A 123 5.23 -7.57 3.87
C ALA A 123 4.02 -8.47 4.14
N THR A 124 4.17 -9.35 5.12
CA THR A 124 3.22 -10.41 5.45
C THR A 124 2.80 -10.29 6.90
N THR A 125 1.50 -10.32 7.20
CA THR A 125 1.04 -10.32 8.59
C THR A 125 1.51 -11.55 9.34
N GLU A 126 1.91 -11.40 10.61
CA GLU A 126 2.24 -12.53 11.48
C GLU A 126 1.00 -13.36 11.82
N LYS A 127 -0.16 -12.70 11.93
CA LYS A 127 -1.45 -13.33 12.21
C LYS A 127 -2.12 -13.78 10.92
N ASP A 128 -2.77 -14.94 10.97
CA ASP A 128 -3.67 -15.45 9.94
C ASP A 128 -5.11 -14.99 10.18
N TYR A 129 -5.82 -14.66 9.09
CA TYR A 129 -7.20 -14.17 9.09
C TYR A 129 -8.11 -15.15 8.34
N GLY A 130 -9.32 -15.34 8.86
CA GLY A 130 -10.40 -16.07 8.21
C GLY A 130 -11.24 -15.19 7.30
N ASP A 131 -12.54 -15.06 7.59
CA ASP A 131 -13.41 -14.09 6.94
C ASP A 131 -13.12 -12.69 7.48
N PHE A 132 -13.00 -11.71 6.60
CA PHE A 132 -12.60 -10.35 7.00
C PHE A 132 -13.13 -9.28 6.04
N GLU A 133 -13.08 -8.06 6.53
CA GLU A 133 -13.14 -6.83 5.76
C GLU A 133 -11.84 -6.06 5.97
N LEU A 134 -11.18 -5.68 4.87
CA LEU A 134 -9.88 -5.00 4.86
C LEU A 134 -10.03 -3.64 4.17
N LEU A 135 -9.55 -2.59 4.81
CA LEU A 135 -9.39 -1.26 4.23
C LEU A 135 -7.90 -1.01 4.04
N VAL A 136 -7.52 -0.51 2.88
CA VAL A 136 -6.11 -0.20 2.56
C VAL A 136 -6.06 1.03 1.67
N ASP A 137 -5.31 2.04 2.07
CA ASP A 137 -4.93 3.12 1.18
C ASP A 137 -3.57 2.82 0.57
N TYR A 138 -3.44 3.00 -0.75
CA TYR A 138 -2.17 2.85 -1.46
C TYR A 138 -1.94 3.99 -2.44
N ARG A 139 -0.66 4.24 -2.73
CA ARG A 139 -0.22 5.23 -3.72
C ARG A 139 0.97 4.66 -4.48
N THR A 140 0.93 4.77 -5.81
CA THR A 140 1.95 4.20 -6.71
C THR A 140 2.67 5.28 -7.50
N VAL A 141 3.82 4.91 -8.04
CA VAL A 141 4.60 5.66 -9.02
C VAL A 141 4.43 5.05 -10.42
N PRO A 142 4.88 5.73 -11.50
CA PRO A 142 4.90 5.13 -12.83
C PRO A 142 5.62 3.78 -12.87
N LYS A 143 5.04 2.83 -13.59
CA LYS A 143 5.52 1.44 -13.75
C LYS A 143 5.46 0.59 -12.48
N ALA A 144 4.78 1.02 -11.44
CA ALA A 144 4.59 0.18 -10.26
C ALA A 144 3.68 -1.01 -10.59
N ASP A 145 4.06 -2.16 -10.05
CA ASP A 145 3.28 -3.39 -10.03
C ASP A 145 3.29 -3.94 -8.61
N SER A 146 2.15 -4.36 -8.12
CA SER A 146 1.96 -4.86 -6.76
C SER A 146 0.63 -5.61 -6.63
N GLY A 147 0.28 -5.97 -5.42
CA GLY A 147 -1.01 -6.59 -5.13
C GLY A 147 -1.18 -6.90 -3.66
N ILE A 148 -2.39 -7.28 -3.29
CA ILE A 148 -2.74 -7.70 -1.94
C ILE A 148 -3.12 -9.17 -1.99
N TYR A 149 -2.35 -10.02 -1.31
CA TYR A 149 -2.67 -11.44 -1.16
C TYR A 149 -3.66 -11.63 -0.02
N LEU A 150 -4.67 -12.42 -0.27
CA LEU A 150 -5.72 -12.73 0.68
C LEU A 150 -5.53 -14.16 1.17
N ARG A 151 -5.33 -14.34 2.49
CA ARG A 151 -5.02 -15.65 3.11
C ARG A 151 -3.79 -16.34 2.48
N GLY A 152 -2.79 -15.54 2.07
CA GLY A 152 -1.59 -16.05 1.40
C GLY A 152 -1.80 -16.52 -0.04
N VAL A 153 -2.97 -16.27 -0.63
CA VAL A 153 -3.28 -16.57 -2.04
C VAL A 153 -3.23 -15.29 -2.87
N PRO A 154 -2.52 -15.26 -4.02
CA PRO A 154 -2.50 -14.11 -4.93
C PRO A 154 -3.83 -13.93 -5.65
N GLN A 155 -4.21 -12.78 -6.06
CA GLN A 155 -4.04 -11.43 -5.46
C GLN A 155 -5.15 -10.50 -5.96
N VAL A 156 -5.46 -9.47 -5.17
CA VAL A 156 -6.12 -8.27 -5.66
C VAL A 156 -5.04 -7.40 -6.30
N GLN A 157 -5.10 -7.22 -7.61
CA GLN A 157 -4.05 -6.62 -8.42
C GLN A 157 -3.94 -5.10 -8.22
N ILE A 158 -2.72 -4.59 -8.24
CA ILE A 158 -2.39 -3.16 -8.31
C ILE A 158 -1.33 -2.98 -9.40
N TRP A 159 -1.56 -2.06 -10.35
CA TRP A 159 -0.58 -1.74 -11.37
C TRP A 159 -0.77 -0.35 -11.98
N ASP A 160 0.21 0.07 -12.75
CA ASP A 160 0.11 1.27 -13.59
C ASP A 160 -0.71 0.96 -14.84
N SER A 161 -1.99 1.28 -14.79
CA SER A 161 -2.95 1.05 -15.86
C SER A 161 -2.80 2.00 -17.07
N SER A 162 -1.79 2.87 -17.08
CA SER A 162 -1.46 3.76 -18.19
C SER A 162 -0.40 3.16 -19.14
N LEU A 163 0.24 2.07 -18.74
CA LEU A 163 1.28 1.43 -19.55
C LEU A 163 0.71 0.70 -20.76
N PRO A 164 1.50 0.62 -21.86
CA PRO A 164 1.22 -0.31 -22.95
C PRO A 164 1.13 -1.75 -22.43
N ASP A 165 0.17 -2.52 -22.96
CA ASP A 165 -0.07 -3.91 -22.56
C ASP A 165 0.17 -4.88 -23.75
N PRO A 166 1.41 -5.03 -24.25
CA PRO A 166 1.71 -5.86 -25.40
C PRO A 166 1.50 -7.36 -25.14
N GLN A 167 1.43 -7.76 -23.88
CA GLN A 167 1.19 -9.13 -23.45
C GLN A 167 -0.29 -9.41 -23.19
N ASN A 168 -1.15 -8.39 -23.34
CA ASN A 168 -2.59 -8.48 -23.10
C ASN A 168 -2.92 -8.99 -21.67
N LEU A 169 -2.19 -8.48 -20.67
CA LEU A 169 -2.37 -8.84 -19.26
C LEU A 169 -3.62 -8.21 -18.65
N GLY A 170 -4.19 -7.20 -19.32
CA GLY A 170 -5.37 -6.47 -18.86
C GLY A 170 -5.04 -5.19 -18.09
N LEU A 171 -3.83 -4.63 -18.22
CA LEU A 171 -3.41 -3.41 -17.52
C LEU A 171 -4.41 -2.25 -17.71
N ALA A 172 -4.87 -2.07 -18.94
CA ALA A 172 -5.81 -0.99 -19.30
C ALA A 172 -7.16 -1.07 -18.55
N LYS A 173 -7.51 -2.25 -18.01
CA LYS A 173 -8.74 -2.47 -17.24
C LYS A 173 -8.66 -1.89 -15.82
N GLY A 174 -7.46 -1.56 -15.33
CA GLY A 174 -7.24 -1.00 -14.01
C GLY A 174 -6.94 -2.01 -12.93
N SER A 175 -6.78 -1.52 -11.70
CA SER A 175 -6.49 -2.32 -10.51
C SER A 175 -7.76 -2.93 -9.89
N GLY A 176 -7.57 -3.89 -8.98
CA GLY A 176 -8.62 -4.45 -8.13
C GLY A 176 -9.15 -5.80 -8.57
N GLY A 177 -8.82 -6.29 -9.78
CA GLY A 177 -9.21 -7.63 -10.22
C GLY A 177 -8.50 -8.74 -9.43
N LEU A 178 -9.12 -9.93 -9.37
CA LEU A 178 -8.52 -11.17 -8.87
C LEU A 178 -7.64 -11.78 -9.98
N TRP A 179 -6.52 -11.14 -10.26
CA TRP A 179 -5.76 -11.35 -11.48
C TRP A 179 -5.30 -12.79 -11.72
N ASN A 180 -5.06 -13.55 -10.67
CA ASN A 180 -4.62 -14.94 -10.74
C ASN A 180 -5.77 -15.94 -10.95
N ASN A 181 -7.02 -15.50 -10.99
CA ASN A 181 -8.13 -16.34 -11.43
C ASN A 181 -7.94 -16.77 -12.90
N SER A 182 -8.54 -17.87 -13.29
CA SER A 182 -8.49 -18.39 -14.66
C SER A 182 -8.99 -17.36 -15.68
N PRO A 183 -8.46 -17.36 -16.90
CA PRO A 183 -8.97 -16.49 -17.98
C PRO A 183 -10.49 -16.62 -18.14
N GLY A 184 -11.19 -15.49 -18.13
CA GLY A 184 -12.65 -15.43 -18.24
C GLY A 184 -13.42 -15.76 -16.95
N ALA A 185 -12.74 -16.14 -15.86
CA ALA A 185 -13.41 -16.33 -14.58
C ALA A 185 -13.96 -15.00 -14.02
N PRO A 186 -15.12 -15.01 -13.33
CA PRO A 186 -15.64 -13.82 -12.67
C PRO A 186 -14.59 -13.19 -11.75
N GLY A 187 -14.51 -11.86 -11.78
CA GLY A 187 -13.62 -11.08 -10.95
C GLY A 187 -12.14 -11.07 -11.37
N LYS A 188 -11.72 -11.88 -12.36
CA LYS A 188 -10.34 -11.80 -12.88
C LYS A 188 -10.00 -10.39 -13.34
N ASP A 189 -10.85 -9.82 -14.14
CA ASP A 189 -10.76 -8.43 -14.57
C ASP A 189 -11.70 -7.56 -13.73
N PRO A 190 -11.32 -6.32 -13.42
CA PRO A 190 -12.22 -5.41 -12.73
C PRO A 190 -13.42 -5.04 -13.63
N LEU A 191 -14.58 -4.85 -13.00
CA LEU A 191 -15.83 -4.46 -13.67
C LEU A 191 -15.75 -3.06 -14.29
N VAL A 192 -14.98 -2.18 -13.67
CA VAL A 192 -14.73 -0.80 -14.12
C VAL A 192 -13.30 -0.41 -13.76
N LYS A 193 -12.71 0.50 -14.53
CA LYS A 193 -11.45 1.15 -14.18
C LYS A 193 -11.72 2.25 -13.16
N ALA A 194 -11.27 2.07 -11.94
CA ALA A 194 -11.54 2.95 -10.81
C ALA A 194 -10.28 3.60 -10.22
N ASP A 195 -9.11 3.39 -10.85
CA ASP A 195 -7.85 3.97 -10.39
C ASP A 195 -7.88 5.50 -10.48
N LYS A 196 -7.32 6.16 -9.49
CA LYS A 196 -6.96 7.58 -9.55
C LYS A 196 -5.63 7.77 -10.29
N PRO A 197 -5.31 9.00 -10.73
CA PRO A 197 -4.02 9.32 -11.31
C PRO A 197 -2.84 8.84 -10.44
N LEU A 198 -1.73 8.47 -11.09
CA LEU A 198 -0.51 8.09 -10.38
C LEU A 198 -0.07 9.20 -9.41
N GLY A 199 0.42 8.81 -8.25
CA GLY A 199 0.79 9.73 -7.17
C GLY A 199 -0.37 10.13 -6.27
N GLU A 200 -1.62 9.81 -6.61
CA GLU A 200 -2.78 10.02 -5.75
C GLU A 200 -3.07 8.78 -4.89
N TRP A 201 -3.69 9.02 -3.73
CA TRP A 201 -4.10 7.95 -2.83
C TRP A 201 -5.36 7.27 -3.36
N ASN A 202 -5.26 5.96 -3.57
CA ASN A 202 -6.36 5.06 -3.84
C ASN A 202 -6.78 4.34 -2.56
N ARG A 203 -8.06 3.98 -2.44
CA ARG A 203 -8.60 3.24 -1.30
C ARG A 203 -9.27 1.97 -1.76
N PHE A 204 -8.79 0.84 -1.26
CA PHE A 204 -9.51 -0.43 -1.33
C PHE A 204 -10.39 -0.66 -0.11
N ARG A 205 -11.54 -1.24 -0.37
CA ARG A 205 -12.35 -1.99 0.59
C ARG A 205 -12.53 -3.40 0.04
N ILE A 206 -11.97 -4.39 0.74
CA ILE A 206 -11.97 -5.79 0.32
C ILE A 206 -12.74 -6.59 1.36
N VAL A 207 -13.78 -7.31 0.95
CA VAL A 207 -14.54 -8.23 1.80
C VAL A 207 -14.32 -9.64 1.29
N MET A 208 -13.82 -10.53 2.17
CA MET A 208 -13.67 -11.95 1.87
C MET A 208 -14.50 -12.78 2.84
N ARG A 209 -15.40 -13.62 2.29
CA ARG A 209 -16.22 -14.59 3.02
C ARG A 209 -16.14 -15.95 2.35
N GLY A 210 -15.66 -16.94 3.08
CA GLY A 210 -15.32 -18.22 2.45
C GLY A 210 -14.33 -18.02 1.31
N ASP A 211 -14.67 -18.44 0.10
CA ASP A 211 -13.88 -18.21 -1.12
C ASP A 211 -14.39 -17.03 -1.97
N LYS A 212 -15.39 -16.28 -1.49
CA LYS A 212 -16.00 -15.14 -2.18
C LYS A 212 -15.35 -13.83 -1.80
N VAL A 213 -15.04 -13.03 -2.81
CA VAL A 213 -14.37 -11.73 -2.65
C VAL A 213 -15.20 -10.64 -3.34
N THR A 214 -15.42 -9.56 -2.61
CA THR A 214 -15.93 -8.30 -3.15
C THR A 214 -14.86 -7.24 -2.97
N VAL A 215 -14.52 -6.54 -4.05
CA VAL A 215 -13.54 -5.46 -4.02
C VAL A 215 -14.19 -4.16 -4.47
N THR A 216 -14.04 -3.13 -3.66
CA THR A 216 -14.37 -1.75 -3.99
C THR A 216 -13.07 -0.95 -4.05
N LEU A 217 -12.87 -0.20 -5.13
CA LEU A 217 -11.75 0.72 -5.32
C LEU A 217 -12.31 2.12 -5.52
N ASN A 218 -11.91 3.07 -4.67
CA ASN A 218 -12.38 4.46 -4.75
C ASN A 218 -13.90 4.56 -4.86
N ASP A 219 -14.62 3.84 -3.98
CA ASP A 219 -16.09 3.75 -3.88
C ASP A 219 -16.78 3.10 -5.09
N GLN A 220 -16.03 2.58 -6.07
CA GLN A 220 -16.58 1.83 -7.20
C GLN A 220 -16.35 0.33 -7.01
N LYS A 221 -17.39 -0.48 -7.16
CA LYS A 221 -17.28 -1.93 -7.09
C LYS A 221 -16.55 -2.45 -8.33
N VAL A 222 -15.37 -3.04 -8.14
CA VAL A 222 -14.53 -3.59 -9.20
C VAL A 222 -14.58 -5.12 -9.26
N VAL A 223 -14.90 -5.78 -8.14
CA VAL A 223 -15.21 -7.22 -8.08
C VAL A 223 -16.46 -7.40 -7.24
N ASP A 224 -17.44 -8.19 -7.71
CA ASP A 224 -18.70 -8.43 -7.03
C ASP A 224 -18.89 -9.92 -6.72
N ASP A 225 -18.73 -10.26 -5.43
CA ASP A 225 -18.95 -11.61 -4.87
C ASP A 225 -18.36 -12.74 -5.74
N ALA A 226 -17.19 -12.48 -6.32
CA ALA A 226 -16.53 -13.45 -7.18
C ALA A 226 -15.74 -14.48 -6.38
N ARG A 227 -15.76 -15.73 -6.86
CA ARG A 227 -14.93 -16.78 -6.27
C ARG A 227 -13.46 -16.50 -6.53
N MET A 228 -12.64 -16.51 -5.49
CA MET A 228 -11.20 -16.52 -5.59
C MET A 228 -10.71 -17.94 -5.79
N GLU A 229 -10.03 -18.21 -6.89
CA GLU A 229 -9.44 -19.51 -7.16
C GLU A 229 -8.13 -19.70 -6.39
N ASN A 230 -7.90 -20.91 -5.91
CA ASN A 230 -6.63 -21.22 -5.28
C ASN A 230 -5.51 -21.32 -6.31
N TYR A 231 -4.64 -20.32 -6.31
CA TYR A 231 -3.51 -20.23 -7.26
C TYR A 231 -2.58 -21.45 -7.23
N TYR A 232 -2.36 -22.02 -6.06
CA TYR A 232 -1.41 -23.13 -5.89
C TYR A 232 -1.99 -24.48 -6.27
N ASP A 233 -3.31 -24.63 -6.19
CA ASP A 233 -4.04 -25.86 -6.55
C ASP A 233 -5.52 -25.52 -6.80
N ARG A 234 -5.89 -25.38 -8.05
CA ARG A 234 -7.26 -24.99 -8.44
C ARG A 234 -8.33 -26.05 -8.15
N ALA A 235 -7.90 -27.30 -7.87
CA ALA A 235 -8.82 -28.38 -7.53
C ALA A 235 -9.37 -28.27 -6.09
N VAL A 236 -8.72 -27.48 -5.23
CA VAL A 236 -9.12 -27.28 -3.84
C VAL A 236 -9.47 -25.83 -3.57
N PRO A 237 -10.35 -25.53 -2.59
CA PRO A 237 -10.67 -24.14 -2.24
C PRO A 237 -9.46 -23.41 -1.67
N VAL A 238 -9.55 -22.07 -1.63
CA VAL A 238 -8.59 -21.26 -0.89
C VAL A 238 -8.56 -21.65 0.59
N PRO A 239 -7.42 -21.46 1.30
CA PRO A 239 -7.33 -21.76 2.73
C PRO A 239 -8.44 -21.05 3.54
N GLU A 240 -8.96 -21.71 4.57
CA GLU A 240 -9.95 -21.09 5.49
C GLU A 240 -9.35 -19.90 6.25
N LYS A 241 -8.04 -19.94 6.54
CA LYS A 241 -7.27 -18.86 7.16
C LYS A 241 -5.89 -18.74 6.52
N GLY A 242 -5.34 -17.55 6.55
CA GLY A 242 -3.97 -17.27 6.12
C GLY A 242 -3.64 -15.79 6.26
N PRO A 243 -2.39 -15.41 6.00
CA PRO A 243 -1.92 -14.05 6.16
C PRO A 243 -2.45 -13.11 5.07
N ILE A 244 -2.46 -11.82 5.38
CA ILE A 244 -2.52 -10.76 4.39
C ILE A 244 -1.08 -10.44 3.97
N GLN A 245 -0.84 -10.28 2.64
CA GLN A 245 0.49 -9.90 2.15
C GLN A 245 0.37 -8.71 1.21
N LEU A 246 1.31 -7.79 1.33
CA LEU A 246 1.53 -6.68 0.42
C LEU A 246 2.70 -7.06 -0.49
N GLN A 247 2.43 -7.19 -1.78
CA GLN A 247 3.39 -7.70 -2.77
C GLN A 247 4.42 -6.64 -3.15
N THR A 248 5.66 -7.07 -3.37
CA THR A 248 6.72 -6.34 -4.07
C THR A 248 6.87 -6.90 -5.47
N HIS A 249 6.76 -6.07 -6.50
CA HIS A 249 6.92 -6.53 -7.89
C HIS A 249 7.50 -5.46 -8.83
N GLY A 250 8.03 -4.36 -8.27
CA GLY A 250 8.67 -3.27 -9.00
C GLY A 250 7.93 -1.94 -8.85
N GLY A 251 8.74 -0.86 -8.76
CA GLY A 251 8.27 0.49 -8.50
C GLY A 251 7.93 0.73 -7.02
N GLU A 252 8.16 1.96 -6.56
CA GLU A 252 7.80 2.34 -5.20
C GLU A 252 6.28 2.28 -5.02
N ILE A 253 5.86 1.71 -3.90
CA ILE A 253 4.48 1.75 -3.45
C ILE A 253 4.43 2.18 -1.98
N ARG A 254 3.46 3.03 -1.65
CA ARG A 254 3.22 3.52 -0.30
C ARG A 254 1.86 3.09 0.17
N TRP A 255 1.78 2.76 1.45
CA TRP A 255 0.60 2.22 2.10
C TRP A 255 0.32 2.98 3.39
N ARG A 256 -0.97 3.16 3.69
CA ARG A 256 -1.44 3.68 4.98
C ARG A 256 -2.85 3.17 5.26
N ASN A 257 -3.36 3.46 6.45
CA ASN A 257 -4.75 3.14 6.81
C ASN A 257 -5.10 1.66 6.52
N ILE A 258 -4.18 0.76 6.89
CA ILE A 258 -4.36 -0.68 6.72
C ILE A 258 -5.14 -1.17 7.93
N PHE A 259 -6.45 -1.34 7.77
CA PHE A 259 -7.37 -1.70 8.85
C PHE A 259 -8.13 -2.96 8.51
N ILE A 260 -8.25 -3.87 9.47
CA ILE A 260 -8.99 -5.12 9.28
C ILE A 260 -10.10 -5.26 10.32
N ARG A 261 -11.22 -5.81 9.89
CA ARG A 261 -12.30 -6.29 10.74
C ARG A 261 -12.52 -7.77 10.46
N GLU A 262 -12.31 -8.62 11.46
CA GLU A 262 -12.65 -10.03 11.34
C GLU A 262 -14.18 -10.17 11.33
N LEU A 263 -14.67 -10.99 10.43
CA LEU A 263 -16.11 -11.26 10.28
C LEU A 263 -16.43 -12.63 10.88
N PRO A 264 -17.62 -12.82 11.42
CA PRO A 264 -18.08 -14.15 11.78
C PRO A 264 -17.97 -15.08 10.58
N ALA A 265 -17.52 -16.32 10.82
CA ALA A 265 -17.50 -17.34 9.76
C ALA A 265 -18.90 -17.43 9.11
N ALA A 266 -18.94 -17.56 7.79
CA ALA A 266 -20.20 -17.84 7.11
C ALA A 266 -20.82 -19.08 7.71
N ALA A 267 -22.12 -19.04 8.01
CA ALA A 267 -22.85 -20.24 8.41
C ALA A 267 -22.72 -21.26 7.28
N LYS A 268 -22.26 -22.49 7.64
CA LYS A 268 -22.14 -23.61 6.69
C LYS A 268 -23.50 -24.10 6.29
#